data_20d4f87a093b85fa4a217e354da28227
#
_entry.id   20d4f87a093b85fa4a217e354da28227
#
_cell.length_a   1.000
_cell.length_b   1.000
_cell.length_c   1.000
_cell.angle_alpha   90.00
_cell.angle_beta   90.00
_cell.angle_gamma   90.00
#
_symmetry.space_group_name_H-M   'P 1'
#
loop_
_entity.id
_entity.type
_entity.pdbx_description
1 polymer ?
#
loop_
_entity_poly.entity_id
_entity_poly.type
_entity_poly.pdbx_seq_one_letter_code
_entity_poly.pdbx_strand_id
1 'polypeptide(L)'
;FYRFKPENEKEGILMDKNNGAIYDARKLGKPKMIILGVQHMFAMFGATILVPILTGLDISTTLLMAGLGTLLFHCITKFKVPAFLGSSFAFLGGYAAIKAFSPNDPNSMLPYACLGVACAGLIYFILAAVIKAVGIEKVMRFFPPVVTGPIIIAIGLGLAPSAVSNCTTNWFLAVVALAVIVVFNIWGKGMAKIIPIILGLLI
;
A
#
# COMPACT_ATOMS: atom_id res chain seq x y z
N PHE A 1 3.04 6.58 -22.76
CA PHE A 1 4.37 7.08 -23.19
C PHE A 1 4.82 8.18 -22.23
N TYR A 2 5.42 7.82 -21.09
CA TYR A 2 6.06 8.77 -20.19
C TYR A 2 7.53 8.88 -20.60
N ARG A 3 7.89 10.00 -21.24
CA ARG A 3 9.27 10.38 -21.55
C ARG A 3 9.82 11.12 -20.34
N PHE A 4 10.51 10.42 -19.45
CA PHE A 4 11.28 11.03 -18.38
C PHE A 4 12.58 11.58 -19.02
N LYS A 5 12.72 12.90 -19.10
CA LYS A 5 13.95 13.58 -19.51
C LYS A 5 14.66 14.03 -18.22
N PRO A 6 15.84 13.54 -17.91
CA PRO A 6 16.61 14.06 -16.80
C PRO A 6 17.30 15.35 -17.27
N GLU A 7 16.76 16.47 -16.87
CA GLU A 7 17.43 17.75 -17.04
C GLU A 7 17.72 18.35 -15.66
N ASN A 8 19.02 18.40 -15.34
CA ASN A 8 19.70 19.15 -14.30
C ASN A 8 19.37 18.88 -12.82
N GLU A 9 20.34 18.26 -12.19
CA GLU A 9 20.50 17.95 -10.76
C GLU A 9 20.51 19.17 -9.79
N LYS A 10 20.26 20.38 -10.27
CA LYS A 10 20.32 21.62 -9.46
C LYS A 10 18.98 22.33 -9.25
N GLU A 11 17.92 21.94 -9.94
CA GLU A 11 16.57 22.45 -9.67
C GLU A 11 15.74 21.35 -8.98
N GLY A 12 16.09 21.07 -7.75
CA GLY A 12 15.34 20.18 -6.90
C GLY A 12 13.88 20.61 -6.85
N ILE A 13 13.02 19.75 -7.38
CA ILE A 13 11.64 19.62 -6.96
C ILE A 13 10.80 20.88 -7.23
N LEU A 14 10.69 21.21 -8.49
CA LEU A 14 9.61 22.07 -8.94
C LEU A 14 8.33 21.22 -9.02
N MET A 15 7.23 21.73 -8.46
CA MET A 15 5.91 21.28 -8.89
C MET A 15 5.88 21.39 -10.40
N ASP A 16 5.72 20.26 -11.10
CA ASP A 16 5.39 20.33 -12.50
C ASP A 16 4.02 21.01 -12.59
N LYS A 17 4.01 22.25 -13.08
CA LYS A 17 2.82 23.08 -13.22
C LYS A 17 1.71 22.39 -14.05
N ASN A 18 2.06 21.37 -14.82
CA ASN A 18 1.14 20.70 -15.73
C ASN A 18 0.48 19.43 -15.16
N ASN A 19 1.03 18.78 -14.11
CA ASN A 19 0.48 17.51 -13.60
C ASN A 19 0.16 17.49 -12.10
N GLY A 20 0.41 18.56 -11.35
CA GLY A 20 0.07 18.63 -9.94
C GLY A 20 0.78 17.61 -9.02
N ALA A 21 1.81 16.90 -9.53
CA ALA A 21 2.54 15.90 -8.78
C ALA A 21 3.42 16.55 -7.71
N ILE A 22 3.33 16.04 -6.48
CA ILE A 22 4.06 16.53 -5.33
C ILE A 22 5.18 15.55 -5.01
N TYR A 23 6.42 15.92 -5.26
CA TYR A 23 7.60 15.10 -5.03
C TYR A 23 8.22 15.29 -3.63
N ASP A 24 7.89 16.36 -2.92
CA ASP A 24 8.35 16.63 -1.56
C ASP A 24 7.19 17.16 -0.71
N ALA A 25 6.72 16.34 0.23
CA ALA A 25 5.61 16.67 1.10
C ALA A 25 5.86 17.90 1.98
N ARG A 26 7.13 18.24 2.26
CA ARG A 26 7.48 19.41 3.07
C ARG A 26 7.08 20.74 2.42
N LYS A 27 6.92 20.77 1.10
CA LYS A 27 6.48 21.95 0.35
C LYS A 27 4.98 22.24 0.46
N LEU A 28 4.18 21.29 0.97
CA LEU A 28 2.72 21.44 1.11
C LEU A 28 2.27 22.37 2.25
N GLY A 29 3.17 22.68 3.17
CA GLY A 29 2.80 23.34 4.43
C GLY A 29 2.26 22.35 5.48
N LYS A 30 2.48 22.68 6.76
CA LYS A 30 2.16 21.79 7.89
C LYS A 30 0.69 21.28 7.92
N PRO A 31 -0.36 22.14 7.76
CA PRO A 31 -1.73 21.64 7.89
C PRO A 31 -2.11 20.64 6.79
N LYS A 32 -1.74 20.89 5.54
CA LYS A 32 -2.02 19.95 4.43
C LYS A 32 -1.26 18.64 4.59
N MET A 33 -0.02 18.70 5.05
CA MET A 33 0.81 17.52 5.30
C MET A 33 0.21 16.63 6.40
N ILE A 34 -0.32 17.22 7.49
CA ILE A 34 -0.97 16.48 8.57
C ILE A 34 -2.24 15.80 8.07
N ILE A 35 -3.10 16.51 7.33
CA ILE A 35 -4.34 15.94 6.78
C ILE A 35 -4.04 14.77 5.86
N LEU A 36 -3.06 14.90 4.96
CA LEU A 36 -2.64 13.82 4.06
C LEU A 36 -2.02 12.64 4.82
N GLY A 37 -1.26 12.90 5.88
CA GLY A 37 -0.71 11.86 6.75
C GLY A 37 -1.80 11.06 7.46
N VAL A 38 -2.78 11.73 8.04
CA VAL A 38 -3.95 11.10 8.67
C VAL A 38 -4.74 10.29 7.65
N GLN A 39 -5.00 10.84 6.48
CA GLN A 39 -5.66 10.10 5.40
C GLN A 39 -4.89 8.83 5.00
N HIS A 40 -3.58 8.93 4.83
CA HIS A 40 -2.78 7.77 4.45
C HIS A 40 -2.78 6.70 5.54
N MET A 41 -2.76 7.10 6.82
CA MET A 41 -2.90 6.18 7.95
C MET A 41 -4.24 5.42 7.88
N PHE A 42 -5.36 6.10 7.68
CA PHE A 42 -6.67 5.45 7.56
C PHE A 42 -6.78 4.57 6.31
N ALA A 43 -6.23 4.99 5.18
CA ALA A 43 -6.22 4.19 3.95
C ALA A 43 -5.48 2.86 4.12
N MET A 44 -4.39 2.84 4.89
CA MET A 44 -3.59 1.65 5.14
C MET A 44 -4.07 0.83 6.34
N PHE A 45 -4.86 1.42 7.23
CA PHE A 45 -5.33 0.79 8.46
C PHE A 45 -6.13 -0.49 8.19
N GLY A 46 -7.06 -0.44 7.24
CA GLY A 46 -7.87 -1.59 6.86
C GLY A 46 -7.03 -2.78 6.42
N ALA A 47 -6.05 -2.57 5.54
CA ALA A 47 -5.14 -3.61 5.07
C ALA A 47 -4.26 -4.15 6.22
N THR A 48 -3.77 -3.27 7.10
CA THR A 48 -2.88 -3.64 8.19
C THR A 48 -3.58 -4.50 9.26
N ILE A 49 -4.90 -4.35 9.42
CA ILE A 49 -5.71 -5.20 10.30
C ILE A 49 -6.22 -6.46 9.58
N LEU A 50 -6.68 -6.32 8.32
CA LEU A 50 -7.31 -7.43 7.62
C LEU A 50 -6.32 -8.56 7.32
N VAL A 51 -5.08 -8.23 6.97
CA VAL A 51 -4.06 -9.26 6.68
C VAL A 51 -3.80 -10.17 7.89
N PRO A 52 -3.52 -9.67 9.12
CA PRO A 52 -3.36 -10.55 10.28
C PRO A 52 -4.63 -11.38 10.59
N ILE A 53 -5.82 -10.82 10.43
CA ILE A 53 -7.08 -11.58 10.60
C ILE A 53 -7.13 -12.77 9.64
N LEU A 54 -6.85 -12.56 8.35
CA LEU A 54 -6.87 -13.61 7.32
C LEU A 54 -5.74 -14.62 7.48
N THR A 55 -4.59 -14.19 7.96
CA THR A 55 -3.40 -15.03 8.13
C THR A 55 -3.32 -15.70 9.50
N GLY A 56 -4.10 -15.26 10.51
CA GLY A 56 -4.03 -15.75 11.88
C GLY A 56 -2.84 -15.19 12.67
N LEU A 57 -2.20 -14.13 12.18
CA LEU A 57 -1.19 -13.39 12.94
C LEU A 57 -1.85 -12.55 14.05
N ASP A 58 -1.10 -12.27 15.10
CA ASP A 58 -1.56 -11.36 16.15
C ASP A 58 -1.63 -9.92 15.63
N ILE A 59 -2.81 -9.30 15.78
CA ILE A 59 -3.09 -7.96 15.25
C ILE A 59 -2.23 -6.92 15.96
N SER A 60 -2.10 -7.02 17.29
CA SER A 60 -1.37 -6.03 18.10
C SER A 60 0.11 -6.02 17.75
N THR A 61 0.71 -7.20 17.62
CA THR A 61 2.10 -7.36 17.20
C THR A 61 2.31 -6.86 15.77
N THR A 62 1.38 -7.16 14.86
CA THR A 62 1.46 -6.69 13.47
C THR A 62 1.40 -5.17 13.38
N LEU A 63 0.51 -4.52 14.13
CA LEU A 63 0.40 -3.06 14.19
C LEU A 63 1.68 -2.42 14.78
N LEU A 64 2.20 -2.99 15.86
CA LEU A 64 3.43 -2.51 16.47
C LEU A 64 4.61 -2.58 15.49
N MET A 65 4.76 -3.72 14.80
CA MET A 65 5.84 -3.92 13.83
C MET A 65 5.67 -3.03 12.58
N ALA A 66 4.44 -2.79 12.12
CA ALA A 66 4.15 -1.84 11.05
C ALA A 66 4.55 -0.41 11.46
N GLY A 67 4.26 -0.02 12.70
CA GLY A 67 4.67 1.28 13.25
C GLY A 67 6.19 1.42 13.33
N LEU A 68 6.88 0.44 13.92
CA LEU A 68 8.34 0.42 14.03
C LEU A 68 9.02 0.41 12.65
N GLY A 69 8.51 -0.41 11.72
CA GLY A 69 9.00 -0.46 10.34
C GLY A 69 8.84 0.87 9.61
N THR A 70 7.71 1.55 9.82
CA THR A 70 7.45 2.88 9.27
C THR A 70 8.42 3.92 9.83
N LEU A 71 8.67 3.91 11.14
CA LEU A 71 9.64 4.82 11.77
C LEU A 71 11.05 4.58 11.23
N LEU A 72 11.48 3.31 11.15
CA LEU A 72 12.76 2.94 10.57
C LEU A 72 12.91 3.43 9.13
N PHE A 73 11.88 3.23 8.32
CA PHE A 73 11.84 3.73 6.94
C PHE A 73 11.99 5.25 6.86
N HIS A 74 11.29 5.99 7.72
CA HIS A 74 11.41 7.44 7.77
C HIS A 74 12.81 7.90 8.20
N CYS A 75 13.44 7.22 9.13
CA CYS A 75 14.82 7.50 9.52
C CYS A 75 15.79 7.28 8.34
N ILE A 76 15.66 6.15 7.63
CA ILE A 76 16.52 5.83 6.47
C ILE A 76 16.30 6.83 5.33
N THR A 77 15.06 7.19 5.05
CA THR A 77 14.71 8.14 3.96
C THR A 77 14.86 9.61 4.36
N LYS A 78 15.35 9.88 5.58
CA LYS A 78 15.51 11.25 6.13
C LYS A 78 14.21 12.06 6.05
N PHE A 79 13.06 11.43 6.28
CA PHE A 79 11.72 12.02 6.22
C PHE A 79 11.37 12.69 4.87
N LYS A 80 12.01 12.26 3.78
CA LYS A 80 11.71 12.79 2.44
C LYS A 80 10.49 12.14 1.82
N VAL A 81 10.25 10.87 2.10
CA VAL A 81 9.15 10.08 1.52
C VAL A 81 8.08 9.87 2.58
N PRO A 82 6.91 10.53 2.46
CA PRO A 82 5.82 10.35 3.40
C PRO A 82 5.04 9.08 3.04
N ALA A 83 5.42 7.95 3.63
CA ALA A 83 4.73 6.69 3.41
C ALA A 83 4.55 5.95 4.73
N PHE A 84 3.38 5.36 4.94
CA PHE A 84 3.13 4.38 5.99
C PHE A 84 3.36 2.99 5.41
N LEU A 85 4.14 2.17 6.12
CA LEU A 85 4.40 0.78 5.73
C LEU A 85 3.48 -0.14 6.54
N GLY A 86 2.49 -0.70 5.86
CA GLY A 86 1.55 -1.66 6.45
C GLY A 86 1.68 -3.05 5.83
N SER A 87 0.76 -3.93 6.21
CA SER A 87 0.67 -5.28 5.66
C SER A 87 0.31 -5.26 4.19
N SER A 88 0.79 -6.26 3.44
CA SER A 88 0.52 -6.38 2.01
C SER A 88 -0.32 -7.61 1.68
N PHE A 89 -1.40 -7.41 0.94
CA PHE A 89 -2.24 -8.50 0.42
C PHE A 89 -1.50 -9.43 -0.55
N ALA A 90 -0.41 -8.97 -1.16
CA ALA A 90 0.38 -9.78 -2.08
C ALA A 90 0.96 -11.04 -1.45
N PHE A 91 1.18 -11.04 -0.14
CA PHE A 91 1.73 -12.18 0.60
C PHE A 91 0.69 -13.19 1.07
N LEU A 92 -0.62 -12.90 0.97
CA LEU A 92 -1.66 -13.82 1.43
C LEU A 92 -1.56 -15.20 0.81
N GLY A 93 -1.27 -15.27 -0.50
CA GLY A 93 -1.04 -16.53 -1.21
C GLY A 93 0.14 -17.32 -0.63
N GLY A 94 1.21 -16.65 -0.25
CA GLY A 94 2.37 -17.27 0.40
C GLY A 94 2.03 -17.82 1.79
N TYR A 95 1.28 -17.08 2.60
CA TYR A 95 0.79 -17.57 3.90
C TYR A 95 -0.10 -18.80 3.74
N ALA A 96 -1.05 -18.77 2.78
CA ALA A 96 -1.93 -19.89 2.51
C ALA A 96 -1.16 -21.14 2.06
N ALA A 97 -0.19 -20.98 1.15
CA ALA A 97 0.65 -22.07 0.66
C ALA A 97 1.46 -22.73 1.79
N ILE A 98 2.06 -21.94 2.68
CA ILE A 98 2.85 -22.49 3.78
C ILE A 98 1.95 -23.19 4.82
N LYS A 99 0.78 -22.63 5.14
CA LYS A 99 -0.20 -23.27 6.03
C LYS A 99 -0.68 -24.63 5.53
N ALA A 100 -0.74 -24.83 4.21
CA ALA A 100 -1.13 -26.09 3.60
C ALA A 100 -0.17 -27.26 3.92
N PHE A 101 1.07 -26.98 4.34
CA PHE A 101 2.03 -28.01 4.74
C PHE A 101 1.70 -28.67 6.11
N SER A 102 0.91 -28.01 6.96
CA SER A 102 0.46 -28.56 8.24
C SER A 102 -1.05 -28.39 8.41
N PRO A 103 -1.88 -29.25 7.76
CA PRO A 103 -3.33 -29.11 7.80
C PRO A 103 -3.93 -29.25 9.21
N ASN A 104 -3.29 -30.04 10.07
CA ASN A 104 -3.75 -30.30 11.44
C ASN A 104 -3.47 -29.14 12.40
N ASP A 105 -2.40 -28.38 12.17
CA ASP A 105 -2.07 -27.17 12.93
C ASP A 105 -1.48 -26.10 12.01
N PRO A 106 -2.34 -25.38 11.27
CA PRO A 106 -1.89 -24.34 10.32
C PRO A 106 -1.14 -23.19 10.99
N ASN A 107 -1.38 -22.93 12.27
CA ASN A 107 -0.74 -21.82 12.98
C ASN A 107 0.72 -22.12 13.36
N SER A 108 1.11 -23.39 13.48
CA SER A 108 2.51 -23.78 13.69
C SER A 108 3.42 -23.35 12.53
N MET A 109 2.84 -23.14 11.36
CA MET A 109 3.58 -22.71 10.14
C MET A 109 3.74 -21.18 10.02
N LEU A 110 3.11 -20.38 10.87
CA LEU A 110 3.19 -18.91 10.82
C LEU A 110 4.62 -18.35 10.92
N PRO A 111 5.50 -18.84 11.83
CA PRO A 111 6.88 -18.37 11.89
C PRO A 111 7.65 -18.58 10.57
N TYR A 112 7.43 -19.72 9.91
CA TYR A 112 8.05 -20.01 8.61
C TYR A 112 7.52 -19.11 7.51
N ALA A 113 6.21 -18.79 7.53
CA ALA A 113 5.62 -17.82 6.61
C ALA A 113 6.22 -16.41 6.82
N CYS A 114 6.36 -15.97 8.08
CA CYS A 114 7.01 -14.70 8.40
C CYS A 114 8.48 -14.68 7.96
N LEU A 115 9.21 -15.76 8.13
CA LEU A 115 10.57 -15.90 7.62
C LEU A 115 10.61 -15.78 6.10
N GLY A 116 9.67 -16.42 5.39
CA GLY A 116 9.52 -16.32 3.94
C GLY A 116 9.31 -14.87 3.47
N VAL A 117 8.45 -14.11 4.17
CA VAL A 117 8.24 -12.68 3.90
C VAL A 117 9.52 -11.86 4.16
N ALA A 118 10.27 -12.17 5.24
CA ALA A 118 11.55 -11.53 5.50
C ALA A 118 12.58 -11.82 4.39
N CYS A 119 12.66 -13.05 3.93
CA CYS A 119 13.51 -13.44 2.77
C CYS A 119 13.09 -12.70 1.49
N ALA A 120 11.78 -12.57 1.24
CA ALA A 120 11.29 -11.76 0.13
C ALA A 120 11.73 -10.29 0.24
N GLY A 121 11.79 -9.75 1.46
CA GLY A 121 12.37 -8.42 1.73
C GLY A 121 13.83 -8.29 1.27
N LEU A 122 14.64 -9.35 1.39
CA LEU A 122 16.04 -9.35 0.92
C LEU A 122 16.13 -9.26 -0.61
N ILE A 123 15.14 -9.79 -1.34
CA ILE A 123 15.10 -9.71 -2.82
C ILE A 123 15.02 -8.24 -3.27
N TYR A 124 14.40 -7.36 -2.49
CA TYR A 124 14.36 -5.92 -2.81
C TYR A 124 15.75 -5.27 -2.76
N PHE A 125 16.68 -5.76 -1.95
CA PHE A 125 18.08 -5.27 -2.00
C PHE A 125 18.75 -5.64 -3.32
N ILE A 126 18.51 -6.87 -3.82
CA ILE A 126 19.00 -7.30 -5.11
C ILE A 126 18.37 -6.43 -6.21
N LEU A 127 17.06 -6.20 -6.17
CA LEU A 127 16.38 -5.32 -7.12
C LEU A 127 16.92 -3.90 -7.08
N ALA A 128 17.18 -3.34 -5.90
CA ALA A 128 17.77 -2.02 -5.74
C ALA A 128 19.19 -1.96 -6.33
N ALA A 129 20.02 -3.00 -6.14
CA ALA A 129 21.33 -3.10 -6.75
C ALA A 129 21.24 -3.16 -8.29
N VAL A 130 20.29 -3.94 -8.83
CA VAL A 130 20.04 -4.01 -10.28
C VAL A 130 19.60 -2.65 -10.82
N ILE A 131 18.67 -1.96 -10.15
CA ILE A 131 18.23 -0.60 -10.56
C ILE A 131 19.41 0.38 -10.56
N LYS A 132 20.29 0.30 -9.56
CA LYS A 132 21.48 1.14 -9.47
C LYS A 132 22.49 0.86 -10.59
N ALA A 133 22.64 -0.41 -11.00
CA ALA A 133 23.60 -0.83 -12.03
C ALA A 133 23.09 -0.59 -13.45
N VAL A 134 21.82 -0.86 -13.70
CA VAL A 134 21.22 -0.93 -15.06
C VAL A 134 20.38 0.31 -15.38
N GLY A 135 19.91 1.02 -14.36
CA GLY A 135 19.01 2.16 -14.46
C GLY A 135 17.54 1.77 -14.37
N ILE A 136 16.73 2.69 -13.84
CA ILE A 136 15.29 2.47 -13.58
C ILE A 136 14.50 2.25 -14.88
N GLU A 137 14.84 2.93 -15.97
CA GLU A 137 14.11 2.84 -17.23
C GLU A 137 14.16 1.43 -17.84
N LYS A 138 15.31 0.77 -17.76
CA LYS A 138 15.47 -0.59 -18.28
C LYS A 138 14.73 -1.60 -17.39
N VAL A 139 14.78 -1.45 -16.07
CA VAL A 139 14.06 -2.31 -15.13
C VAL A 139 12.55 -2.15 -15.32
N MET A 140 12.02 -0.94 -15.44
CA MET A 140 10.59 -0.69 -15.66
C MET A 140 10.07 -1.25 -17.00
N ARG A 141 10.95 -1.50 -17.96
CA ARG A 141 10.57 -2.19 -19.21
C ARG A 141 10.18 -3.66 -18.98
N PHE A 142 10.71 -4.30 -17.94
CA PHE A 142 10.31 -5.66 -17.54
C PHE A 142 8.99 -5.70 -16.78
N PHE A 143 8.53 -4.56 -16.24
CA PHE A 143 7.28 -4.42 -15.51
C PHE A 143 6.29 -3.49 -16.25
N PRO A 144 5.93 -3.81 -17.51
CA PRO A 144 4.97 -2.99 -18.23
C PRO A 144 3.58 -3.08 -17.60
N PRO A 145 2.70 -2.08 -17.79
CA PRO A 145 1.33 -2.10 -17.26
C PRO A 145 0.50 -3.32 -17.68
N VAL A 146 0.83 -3.92 -18.81
CA VAL A 146 0.20 -5.16 -19.31
C VAL A 146 0.47 -6.35 -18.38
N VAL A 147 1.59 -6.37 -17.68
CA VAL A 147 1.93 -7.42 -16.70
C VAL A 147 1.42 -7.05 -15.30
N THR A 148 1.64 -5.81 -14.87
CA THR A 148 1.28 -5.39 -13.52
C THR A 148 -0.23 -5.24 -13.33
N GLY A 149 -0.96 -4.83 -14.38
CA GLY A 149 -2.41 -4.68 -14.35
C GLY A 149 -3.15 -5.98 -13.99
N PRO A 150 -2.95 -7.07 -14.73
CA PRO A 150 -3.57 -8.37 -14.41
C PRO A 150 -3.21 -8.90 -13.03
N ILE A 151 -1.98 -8.67 -12.54
CA ILE A 151 -1.58 -9.08 -11.18
C ILE A 151 -2.40 -8.34 -10.13
N ILE A 152 -2.58 -7.02 -10.28
CA ILE A 152 -3.39 -6.21 -9.35
C ILE A 152 -4.85 -6.68 -9.38
N ILE A 153 -5.40 -6.95 -10.57
CA ILE A 153 -6.76 -7.48 -10.71
C ILE A 153 -6.88 -8.84 -10.02
N ALA A 154 -5.93 -9.75 -10.22
CA ALA A 154 -5.95 -11.06 -9.58
C ALA A 154 -5.91 -10.97 -8.05
N ILE A 155 -5.10 -10.08 -7.48
CA ILE A 155 -5.09 -9.81 -6.03
C ILE A 155 -6.46 -9.29 -5.57
N GLY A 156 -7.04 -8.33 -6.28
CA GLY A 156 -8.37 -7.78 -5.95
C GLY A 156 -9.47 -8.83 -6.00
N LEU A 157 -9.50 -9.66 -7.05
CA LEU A 157 -10.47 -10.75 -7.17
C LEU A 157 -10.29 -11.82 -6.10
N GLY A 158 -9.05 -12.12 -5.70
CA GLY A 158 -8.76 -13.04 -4.59
C GLY A 158 -9.29 -12.54 -3.24
N LEU A 159 -9.43 -11.24 -3.05
CA LEU A 159 -10.01 -10.62 -1.84
C LEU A 159 -11.53 -10.44 -1.90
N ALA A 160 -12.14 -10.53 -3.09
CA ALA A 160 -13.57 -10.30 -3.29
C ALA A 160 -14.46 -11.20 -2.40
N PRO A 161 -14.19 -12.51 -2.21
CA PRO A 161 -15.00 -13.35 -1.32
C PRO A 161 -15.02 -12.83 0.12
N SER A 162 -13.88 -12.37 0.63
CA SER A 162 -13.78 -11.78 1.97
C SER A 162 -14.56 -10.48 2.09
N ALA A 163 -14.49 -9.63 1.07
CA ALA A 163 -15.25 -8.38 1.03
C ALA A 163 -16.76 -8.65 1.02
N VAL A 164 -17.22 -9.58 0.17
CA VAL A 164 -18.64 -9.98 0.11
C VAL A 164 -19.08 -10.55 1.45
N SER A 165 -18.30 -11.44 2.07
CA SER A 165 -18.61 -12.02 3.39
C SER A 165 -18.75 -10.92 4.46
N ASN A 166 -17.90 -9.90 4.46
CA ASN A 166 -18.01 -8.77 5.39
C ASN A 166 -19.26 -7.92 5.13
N CYS A 167 -19.66 -7.75 3.85
CA CYS A 167 -20.88 -7.02 3.50
C CYS A 167 -22.17 -7.72 3.95
N THR A 168 -22.16 -9.04 4.13
CA THR A 168 -23.36 -9.80 4.57
C THR A 168 -23.85 -9.36 5.94
N THR A 169 -23.03 -8.76 6.77
CA THR A 169 -23.42 -8.22 8.09
C THR A 169 -24.41 -7.07 7.94
N ASN A 170 -24.20 -6.17 6.97
CA ASN A 170 -25.12 -5.07 6.67
C ASN A 170 -24.89 -4.55 5.24
N TRP A 171 -25.67 -5.06 4.29
CA TRP A 171 -25.59 -4.68 2.88
C TRP A 171 -25.91 -3.20 2.63
N PHE A 172 -26.85 -2.64 3.39
CA PHE A 172 -27.21 -1.24 3.24
C PHE A 172 -26.02 -0.33 3.56
N LEU A 173 -25.36 -0.57 4.69
CA LEU A 173 -24.18 0.18 5.10
C LEU A 173 -23.03 0.04 4.09
N ALA A 174 -22.79 -1.18 3.60
CA ALA A 174 -21.74 -1.45 2.60
C ALA A 174 -21.98 -0.68 1.29
N VAL A 175 -23.23 -0.66 0.79
CA VAL A 175 -23.59 0.07 -0.43
C VAL A 175 -23.47 1.58 -0.22
N VAL A 176 -23.91 2.11 0.93
CA VAL A 176 -23.81 3.54 1.24
C VAL A 176 -22.35 3.97 1.32
N ALA A 177 -21.49 3.22 2.04
CA ALA A 177 -20.08 3.52 2.14
C ALA A 177 -19.37 3.50 0.77
N LEU A 178 -19.68 2.48 -0.05
CA LEU A 178 -19.16 2.39 -1.41
C LEU A 178 -19.62 3.57 -2.28
N ALA A 179 -20.92 3.91 -2.22
CA ALA A 179 -21.47 5.02 -2.98
C ALA A 179 -20.82 6.36 -2.59
N VAL A 180 -20.59 6.60 -1.30
CA VAL A 180 -19.90 7.79 -0.82
C VAL A 180 -18.48 7.84 -1.37
N ILE A 181 -17.71 6.75 -1.28
CA ILE A 181 -16.34 6.71 -1.82
C ILE A 181 -16.32 7.02 -3.32
N VAL A 182 -17.23 6.41 -4.09
CA VAL A 182 -17.33 6.62 -5.56
C VAL A 182 -17.72 8.06 -5.88
N VAL A 183 -18.75 8.59 -5.21
CA VAL A 183 -19.23 9.98 -5.43
C VAL A 183 -18.13 10.99 -5.15
N PHE A 184 -17.44 10.89 -4.01
CA PHE A 184 -16.36 11.82 -3.67
C PHE A 184 -15.12 11.63 -4.56
N ASN A 185 -14.86 10.44 -5.08
CA ASN A 185 -13.78 10.20 -6.03
C ASN A 185 -14.06 10.86 -7.40
N ILE A 186 -15.30 10.79 -7.88
CA ILE A 186 -15.69 11.30 -9.21
C ILE A 186 -15.99 12.80 -9.16
N TRP A 187 -16.86 13.24 -8.23
CA TRP A 187 -17.34 14.62 -8.16
C TRP A 187 -16.65 15.46 -7.09
N GLY A 188 -15.85 14.87 -6.22
CA GLY A 188 -15.11 15.61 -5.19
C GLY A 188 -14.18 16.67 -5.78
N LYS A 189 -14.15 17.85 -5.17
CA LYS A 189 -13.26 18.96 -5.54
C LYS A 189 -12.32 19.28 -4.38
N GLY A 190 -11.08 19.70 -4.71
CA GLY A 190 -10.10 20.10 -3.70
C GLY A 190 -9.75 18.97 -2.73
N MET A 191 -9.86 19.22 -1.43
CA MET A 191 -9.52 18.25 -0.37
C MET A 191 -10.47 17.05 -0.34
N ALA A 192 -11.76 17.22 -0.66
CA ALA A 192 -12.74 16.12 -0.66
C ALA A 192 -12.41 15.01 -1.64
N LYS A 193 -11.72 15.31 -2.75
CA LYS A 193 -11.22 14.32 -3.71
C LYS A 193 -10.04 13.50 -3.15
N ILE A 194 -9.36 14.03 -2.14
CA ILE A 194 -8.16 13.41 -1.58
C ILE A 194 -8.51 12.46 -0.43
N ILE A 195 -9.64 12.67 0.26
CA ILE A 195 -10.03 11.94 1.48
C ILE A 195 -11.30 11.04 1.34
N PRO A 196 -11.62 10.44 0.18
CA PRO A 196 -12.86 9.69 0.02
C PRO A 196 -12.94 8.45 0.93
N ILE A 197 -11.80 7.82 1.22
CA ILE A 197 -11.73 6.63 2.08
C ILE A 197 -12.09 6.97 3.53
N ILE A 198 -11.61 8.10 4.06
CA ILE A 198 -11.99 8.53 5.42
C ILE A 198 -13.49 8.81 5.48
N LEU A 199 -14.04 9.47 4.46
CA LEU A 199 -15.47 9.77 4.41
C LEU A 199 -16.34 8.51 4.36
N GLY A 200 -15.90 7.49 3.61
CA GLY A 200 -16.59 6.19 3.59
C GLY A 200 -16.46 5.39 4.89
N LEU A 201 -15.39 5.60 5.66
CA LEU A 201 -15.16 4.93 6.94
C LEU A 201 -15.97 5.56 8.09
N LEU A 202 -16.31 6.85 7.99
CA LEU A 202 -17.05 7.60 9.03
C LEU A 202 -18.58 7.37 8.97
N ILE A 203 -19.07 6.66 7.96
CA ILE A 203 -20.46 6.27 7.78
C ILE A 203 -20.70 4.86 8.30
#